data_4ae6f38376899d347993f1d260efeeaf
#
_entry.id   4ae6f38376899d347993f1d260efeeaf
#
_cell.length_a   1.000
_cell.length_b   1.000
_cell.length_c   1.000
_cell.angle_alpha   90.00
_cell.angle_beta   90.00
_cell.angle_gamma   90.00
#
_symmetry.space_group_name_H-M   'P 1'
#
loop_
_entity.id
_entity.type
_entity.pdbx_description
1 polymer ?
#
loop_
_entity_poly.entity_id
_entity_poly.type
_entity_poly.pdbx_seq_one_letter_code
_entity_poly.pdbx_strand_id
1 'polypeptide(L)'
;MRHVAVIGGGAAGMMAAITSAREGARVTILEHKERIGKKILSTGNGRCNFTNTYQTPACYRSDNRDFAWNIIRKFNVEKTISFFKELGIYPKDRKGYLYPYSDQAAAILEVLQIEVAKLDICVMTEINVLDIQPVKKGIRITTDKKTITADSVILACGSKAAPVTGSD
;
A
#
# COMPACT_ATOMS: atom_id res chain seq x y z
N MET A 1 2.87 2.85 -22.88
CA MET A 1 2.59 2.30 -21.53
C MET A 1 2.49 3.48 -20.57
N ARG A 2 1.43 3.56 -19.77
CA ARG A 2 1.27 4.64 -18.77
C ARG A 2 2.25 4.43 -17.61
N HIS A 3 2.83 5.53 -17.13
CA HIS A 3 3.70 5.53 -15.95
C HIS A 3 2.92 6.00 -14.72
N VAL A 4 2.85 5.16 -13.70
CA VAL A 4 2.25 5.49 -12.40
C VAL A 4 3.36 5.60 -11.35
N ALA A 5 3.43 6.74 -10.67
CA ALA A 5 4.30 6.92 -9.51
C ALA A 5 3.47 6.75 -8.22
N VAL A 6 3.96 5.93 -7.30
CA VAL A 6 3.33 5.69 -6.00
C VAL A 6 4.23 6.29 -4.92
N ILE A 7 3.70 7.24 -4.16
CA ILE A 7 4.42 7.92 -3.08
C ILE A 7 4.14 7.19 -1.77
N GLY A 8 5.17 6.53 -1.24
CA GLY A 8 5.10 5.69 -0.05
C GLY A 8 5.03 4.20 -0.37
N GLY A 9 5.97 3.43 0.15
CA GLY A 9 6.11 1.99 -0.02
C GLY A 9 5.51 1.16 1.13
N GLY A 10 4.51 1.69 1.84
CA GLY A 10 3.76 0.94 2.85
C GLY A 10 2.78 -0.06 2.24
N ALA A 11 1.92 -0.69 3.07
CA ALA A 11 0.92 -1.66 2.60
C ALA A 11 0.04 -1.09 1.49
N ALA A 12 -0.50 0.12 1.67
CA ALA A 12 -1.33 0.79 0.67
C ALA A 12 -0.58 1.05 -0.63
N GLY A 13 0.69 1.52 -0.53
CA GLY A 13 1.51 1.79 -1.71
C GLY A 13 1.88 0.53 -2.48
N MET A 14 2.27 -0.54 -1.81
CA MET A 14 2.54 -1.81 -2.48
C MET A 14 1.29 -2.38 -3.16
N MET A 15 0.13 -2.33 -2.49
CA MET A 15 -1.14 -2.76 -3.10
C MET A 15 -1.50 -1.93 -4.33
N ALA A 16 -1.36 -0.59 -4.25
CA ALA A 16 -1.60 0.31 -5.38
C ALA A 16 -0.63 0.04 -6.54
N ALA A 17 0.63 -0.18 -6.24
CA ALA A 17 1.66 -0.49 -7.23
C ALA A 17 1.41 -1.82 -7.93
N ILE A 18 1.15 -2.89 -7.17
CA ILE A 18 0.82 -4.22 -7.69
C ILE A 18 -0.43 -4.16 -8.59
N THR A 19 -1.49 -3.51 -8.11
CA THR A 19 -2.73 -3.38 -8.90
C THR A 19 -2.47 -2.62 -10.19
N SER A 20 -1.77 -1.48 -10.13
CA SER A 20 -1.45 -0.70 -11.33
C SER A 20 -0.59 -1.46 -12.33
N ALA A 21 0.39 -2.24 -11.86
CA ALA A 21 1.24 -3.05 -12.72
C ALA A 21 0.49 -4.21 -13.36
N ARG A 22 -0.39 -4.88 -12.62
CA ARG A 22 -1.28 -5.93 -13.15
C ARG A 22 -2.22 -5.41 -14.25
N GLU A 23 -2.58 -4.12 -14.20
CA GLU A 23 -3.35 -3.43 -15.25
C GLU A 23 -2.46 -2.89 -16.41
N GLY A 24 -1.20 -3.28 -16.45
CA GLY A 24 -0.26 -2.98 -17.55
C GLY A 24 0.41 -1.61 -17.46
N ALA A 25 0.40 -0.94 -16.32
CA ALA A 25 1.17 0.27 -16.12
C ALA A 25 2.64 -0.04 -15.80
N ARG A 26 3.55 0.84 -16.22
CA ARG A 26 4.90 0.92 -15.66
C ARG A 26 4.79 1.63 -14.30
N VAL A 27 5.30 1.03 -13.24
CA VAL A 27 5.14 1.57 -11.88
C VAL A 27 6.48 1.88 -11.24
N THR A 28 6.53 3.00 -10.51
CA THR A 28 7.64 3.38 -9.64
C THR A 28 7.14 3.69 -8.25
N ILE A 29 7.65 3.01 -7.23
CA ILE A 29 7.43 3.35 -5.81
C ILE A 29 8.55 4.27 -5.36
N LEU A 30 8.19 5.39 -4.72
CA LEU A 30 9.09 6.32 -4.05
C LEU A 30 8.89 6.19 -2.54
N GLU A 31 9.92 5.72 -1.83
CA GLU A 31 9.89 5.47 -0.39
C GLU A 31 11.00 6.25 0.30
N HIS A 32 10.69 6.97 1.38
CA HIS A 32 11.68 7.78 2.11
C HIS A 32 12.56 6.94 3.07
N LYS A 33 12.12 5.77 3.48
CA LYS A 33 12.92 4.85 4.29
C LYS A 33 13.84 3.99 3.41
N GLU A 34 14.75 3.28 4.08
CA GLU A 34 15.72 2.36 3.44
C GLU A 34 15.07 1.14 2.78
N ARG A 35 13.80 0.84 3.10
CA ARG A 35 13.05 -0.30 2.55
C ARG A 35 11.55 -0.07 2.60
N ILE A 36 10.83 -0.69 1.67
CA ILE A 36 9.37 -0.71 1.63
C ILE A 36 8.79 -1.63 2.71
N GLY A 37 7.56 -1.37 3.13
CA GLY A 37 6.77 -2.24 4.02
C GLY A 37 7.17 -2.25 5.48
N LYS A 38 8.09 -1.38 5.92
CA LYS A 38 8.62 -1.37 7.30
C LYS A 38 7.53 -1.35 8.37
N LYS A 39 6.46 -0.59 8.16
CA LYS A 39 5.34 -0.48 9.11
C LYS A 39 4.52 -1.78 9.23
N ILE A 40 4.50 -2.63 8.21
CA ILE A 40 3.77 -3.91 8.25
C ILE A 40 4.30 -4.79 9.40
N LEU A 41 5.63 -4.81 9.60
CA LEU A 41 6.28 -5.65 10.60
C LEU A 41 5.85 -5.35 12.04
N SER A 42 5.40 -4.13 12.33
CA SER A 42 4.92 -3.73 13.65
C SER A 42 3.41 -3.89 13.84
N THR A 43 2.66 -4.19 12.77
CA THR A 43 1.20 -4.32 12.86
C THR A 43 0.78 -5.61 13.55
N GLY A 44 -0.39 -5.59 14.22
CA GLY A 44 -0.91 -6.78 14.90
C GLY A 44 0.06 -7.38 15.90
N ASN A 45 0.88 -6.56 16.54
CA ASN A 45 1.93 -6.99 17.47
C ASN A 45 2.91 -7.99 16.80
N GLY A 46 3.40 -7.65 15.62
CA GLY A 46 4.33 -8.48 14.83
C GLY A 46 3.67 -9.62 14.04
N ARG A 47 2.35 -9.72 14.07
CA ARG A 47 1.59 -10.80 13.39
C ARG A 47 0.85 -10.35 12.14
N CYS A 48 0.65 -9.05 11.95
CA CYS A 48 -0.13 -8.43 10.88
C CYS A 48 -1.59 -8.90 10.83
N ASN A 49 -2.48 -8.23 11.58
CA ASN A 49 -3.91 -8.37 11.33
C ASN A 49 -4.24 -7.68 10.00
N PHE A 50 -4.41 -8.45 8.92
CA PHE A 50 -4.54 -7.89 7.57
C PHE A 50 -5.99 -7.62 7.16
N THR A 51 -7.00 -8.23 7.84
CA THR A 51 -8.42 -7.89 7.67
C THR A 51 -9.26 -8.44 8.82
N ASN A 52 -10.57 -8.13 8.80
CA ASN A 52 -11.54 -8.61 9.78
C ASN A 52 -12.80 -9.07 9.06
N THR A 53 -13.37 -10.20 9.47
CA THR A 53 -14.62 -10.74 8.90
C THR A 53 -15.84 -9.91 9.25
N TYR A 54 -15.79 -9.15 10.35
CA TYR A 54 -16.84 -8.22 10.71
C TYR A 54 -16.51 -6.83 10.18
N GLN A 55 -17.16 -6.46 9.08
CA GLN A 55 -17.05 -5.14 8.46
C GLN A 55 -18.43 -4.60 8.14
N THR A 56 -18.82 -3.51 8.78
CA THR A 56 -20.05 -2.77 8.55
C THR A 56 -19.73 -1.27 8.50
N PRO A 57 -20.62 -0.42 7.96
CA PRO A 57 -20.42 1.04 8.00
C PRO A 57 -20.14 1.58 9.41
N ALA A 58 -20.75 0.96 10.44
CA ALA A 58 -20.57 1.37 11.83
C ALA A 58 -19.16 1.15 12.39
N CYS A 59 -18.32 0.31 11.72
CA CYS A 59 -16.93 0.11 12.12
C CYS A 59 -16.02 1.30 11.78
N TYR A 60 -16.49 2.22 10.91
CA TYR A 60 -15.69 3.34 10.40
C TYR A 60 -16.23 4.67 10.93
N ARG A 61 -15.33 5.45 11.54
CA ARG A 61 -15.67 6.75 12.11
C ARG A 61 -15.01 7.84 11.30
N SER A 62 -15.78 8.77 10.79
CA SER A 62 -15.36 9.90 9.98
C SER A 62 -16.43 10.96 9.98
N ASP A 63 -16.08 12.21 9.74
CA ASP A 63 -17.01 13.31 9.50
C ASP A 63 -17.90 13.04 8.27
N ASN A 64 -17.36 12.32 7.29
CA ASN A 64 -18.11 11.74 6.18
C ASN A 64 -18.24 10.22 6.38
N ARG A 65 -19.34 9.80 7.02
CA ARG A 65 -19.56 8.39 7.44
C ARG A 65 -19.53 7.40 6.27
N ASP A 66 -19.99 7.82 5.11
CA ASP A 66 -20.10 6.93 3.95
C ASP A 66 -18.81 6.85 3.14
N PHE A 67 -17.87 7.79 3.32
CA PHE A 67 -16.66 7.87 2.50
C PHE A 67 -15.82 6.59 2.59
N ALA A 68 -15.46 6.19 3.80
CA ALA A 68 -14.63 5.00 4.02
C ALA A 68 -15.34 3.74 3.52
N TRP A 69 -16.63 3.59 3.85
CA TRP A 69 -17.42 2.43 3.44
C TRP A 69 -17.57 2.31 1.93
N ASN A 70 -17.81 3.43 1.23
CA ASN A 70 -17.92 3.46 -0.23
C ASN A 70 -16.63 3.02 -0.96
N ILE A 71 -15.49 3.19 -0.32
CA ILE A 71 -14.20 2.70 -0.83
C ILE A 71 -14.00 1.22 -0.47
N ILE A 72 -14.16 0.88 0.81
CA ILE A 72 -13.87 -0.46 1.35
C ILE A 72 -14.74 -1.53 0.71
N ARG A 73 -16.03 -1.26 0.46
CA ARG A 73 -16.93 -2.21 -0.21
C ARG A 73 -16.50 -2.59 -1.65
N LYS A 74 -15.63 -1.78 -2.29
CA LYS A 74 -15.09 -2.08 -3.63
C LYS A 74 -13.97 -3.11 -3.55
N PHE A 75 -13.24 -3.14 -2.44
CA PHE A 75 -12.22 -4.13 -2.13
C PHE A 75 -12.46 -4.63 -0.69
N ASN A 76 -13.43 -5.51 -0.57
CA ASN A 76 -13.97 -6.01 0.69
C ASN A 76 -13.13 -7.16 1.28
N VAL A 77 -13.63 -7.77 2.35
CA VAL A 77 -12.95 -8.87 3.06
C VAL A 77 -12.64 -10.04 2.13
N GLU A 78 -13.61 -10.46 1.33
CA GLU A 78 -13.48 -11.60 0.43
C GLU A 78 -12.38 -11.34 -0.61
N LYS A 79 -12.35 -10.15 -1.21
CA LYS A 79 -11.31 -9.76 -2.16
C LYS A 79 -9.93 -9.68 -1.51
N THR A 80 -9.87 -9.18 -0.27
CA THR A 80 -8.62 -9.13 0.51
C THR A 80 -8.10 -10.54 0.77
N ILE A 81 -8.96 -11.46 1.21
CA ILE A 81 -8.60 -12.86 1.44
C ILE A 81 -8.13 -13.52 0.13
N SER A 82 -8.88 -13.32 -0.97
CA SER A 82 -8.53 -13.90 -2.27
C SER A 82 -7.17 -13.40 -2.75
N PHE A 83 -6.93 -12.09 -2.68
CA PHE A 83 -5.66 -11.50 -3.05
C PHE A 83 -4.47 -12.13 -2.29
N PHE A 84 -4.58 -12.24 -0.96
CA PHE A 84 -3.50 -12.82 -0.18
C PHE A 84 -3.37 -14.34 -0.38
N LYS A 85 -4.46 -15.07 -0.65
CA LYS A 85 -4.40 -16.48 -1.03
C LYS A 85 -3.68 -16.71 -2.36
N GLU A 86 -3.89 -15.85 -3.36
CA GLU A 86 -3.12 -15.88 -4.62
C GLU A 86 -1.61 -15.74 -4.40
N LEU A 87 -1.22 -14.98 -3.38
CA LEU A 87 0.17 -14.80 -2.98
C LEU A 87 0.68 -15.91 -2.03
N GLY A 88 -0.14 -16.92 -1.70
CA GLY A 88 0.23 -18.02 -0.83
C GLY A 88 -0.02 -17.80 0.66
N ILE A 89 -0.69 -16.72 1.04
CA ILE A 89 -1.06 -16.45 2.44
C ILE A 89 -2.45 -17.01 2.75
N TYR A 90 -2.49 -18.01 3.61
CA TYR A 90 -3.75 -18.55 4.15
C TYR A 90 -4.11 -17.84 5.45
N PRO A 91 -5.39 -17.41 5.62
CA PRO A 91 -5.82 -16.73 6.82
C PRO A 91 -6.01 -17.70 8.00
N LYS A 92 -5.66 -17.22 9.18
CA LYS A 92 -5.98 -17.79 10.48
C LYS A 92 -6.96 -16.85 11.18
N ASP A 93 -8.15 -17.34 11.46
CA ASP A 93 -9.19 -16.58 12.15
C ASP A 93 -8.97 -16.62 13.68
N ARG A 94 -9.01 -15.44 14.28
CA ARG A 94 -9.03 -15.25 15.73
C ARG A 94 -10.18 -14.32 16.10
N LYS A 95 -11.38 -14.89 16.26
CA LYS A 95 -12.60 -14.14 16.61
C LYS A 95 -12.90 -13.02 15.61
N GLY A 96 -12.81 -13.33 14.31
CA GLY A 96 -13.03 -12.38 13.22
C GLY A 96 -11.80 -11.62 12.77
N TYR A 97 -10.74 -11.53 13.57
CA TYR A 97 -9.47 -10.93 13.16
C TYR A 97 -8.65 -11.94 12.34
N LEU A 98 -8.30 -11.59 11.12
CA LEU A 98 -7.55 -12.47 10.23
C LEU A 98 -6.06 -12.12 10.23
N TYR A 99 -5.26 -13.13 10.49
CA TYR A 99 -3.79 -13.09 10.49
C TYR A 99 -3.26 -14.08 9.45
N PRO A 100 -2.00 -13.95 8.96
CA PRO A 100 -1.37 -15.03 8.23
C PRO A 100 -1.29 -16.29 9.12
N TYR A 101 -1.41 -17.47 8.53
CA TYR A 101 -1.39 -18.72 9.30
C TYR A 101 -0.10 -18.89 10.10
N SER A 102 1.01 -18.36 9.61
CA SER A 102 2.30 -18.33 10.28
C SER A 102 2.34 -17.46 11.55
N ASP A 103 1.33 -16.60 11.77
CA ASP A 103 1.33 -15.57 12.82
C ASP A 103 2.54 -14.59 12.72
N GLN A 104 3.11 -14.40 11.53
CA GLN A 104 4.27 -13.54 11.30
C GLN A 104 3.97 -12.44 10.28
N ALA A 105 4.12 -11.19 10.68
CA ALA A 105 3.95 -10.04 9.78
C ALA A 105 4.97 -10.06 8.62
N ALA A 106 6.13 -10.67 8.85
CA ALA A 106 7.15 -10.86 7.82
C ALA A 106 6.63 -11.64 6.62
N ALA A 107 5.78 -12.67 6.82
CA ALA A 107 5.20 -13.44 5.71
C ALA A 107 4.34 -12.58 4.79
N ILE A 108 3.55 -11.66 5.34
CA ILE A 108 2.76 -10.69 4.57
C ILE A 108 3.67 -9.76 3.77
N LEU A 109 4.72 -9.23 4.40
CA LEU A 109 5.66 -8.35 3.73
C LEU A 109 6.40 -9.06 2.60
N GLU A 110 6.88 -10.26 2.84
CA GLU A 110 7.65 -11.05 1.90
C GLU A 110 6.86 -11.35 0.61
N VAL A 111 5.62 -11.82 0.73
CA VAL A 111 4.81 -12.10 -0.47
C VAL A 111 4.48 -10.84 -1.28
N LEU A 112 4.29 -9.70 -0.62
CA LEU A 112 4.11 -8.42 -1.31
C LEU A 112 5.39 -7.97 -2.02
N GLN A 113 6.56 -8.15 -1.42
CA GLN A 113 7.85 -7.82 -2.03
C GLN A 113 8.17 -8.74 -3.21
N ILE A 114 7.87 -10.03 -3.10
CA ILE A 114 8.01 -10.99 -4.20
C ILE A 114 7.13 -10.58 -5.38
N GLU A 115 5.87 -10.20 -5.13
CA GLU A 115 4.96 -9.77 -6.21
C GLU A 115 5.40 -8.44 -6.83
N VAL A 116 5.91 -7.49 -6.03
CA VAL A 116 6.52 -6.24 -6.51
C VAL A 116 7.69 -6.53 -7.46
N ALA A 117 8.58 -7.45 -7.08
CA ALA A 117 9.72 -7.85 -7.90
C ALA A 117 9.29 -8.59 -9.18
N LYS A 118 8.35 -9.53 -9.07
CA LYS A 118 7.81 -10.31 -10.20
C LYS A 118 7.15 -9.43 -11.27
N LEU A 119 6.56 -8.32 -10.88
CA LEU A 119 5.89 -7.36 -11.77
C LEU A 119 6.84 -6.25 -12.27
N ASP A 120 8.15 -6.38 -12.07
CA ASP A 120 9.17 -5.40 -12.47
C ASP A 120 8.88 -3.97 -12.00
N ILE A 121 8.26 -3.83 -10.82
CA ILE A 121 7.98 -2.53 -10.22
C ILE A 121 9.29 -1.90 -9.76
N CYS A 122 9.60 -0.70 -10.27
CA CYS A 122 10.77 0.05 -9.86
C CYS A 122 10.60 0.56 -8.42
N VAL A 123 11.46 0.15 -7.50
CA VAL A 123 11.45 0.64 -6.12
C VAL A 123 12.63 1.55 -5.88
N MET A 124 12.35 2.78 -5.48
CA MET A 124 13.36 3.79 -5.13
C MET A 124 13.20 4.12 -3.65
N THR A 125 14.19 3.73 -2.87
CA THR A 125 14.25 3.99 -1.42
C THR A 125 15.11 5.20 -1.09
N GLU A 126 14.99 5.70 0.13
CA GLU A 126 15.70 6.90 0.61
C GLU A 126 15.47 8.11 -0.32
N ILE A 127 14.23 8.27 -0.78
CA ILE A 127 13.79 9.35 -1.66
C ILE A 127 12.73 10.18 -0.94
N ASN A 128 13.03 11.43 -0.65
CA ASN A 128 12.07 12.38 -0.11
C ASN A 128 11.40 13.15 -1.25
N VAL A 129 10.09 13.01 -1.37
CA VAL A 129 9.28 13.80 -2.29
C VAL A 129 9.05 15.17 -1.66
N LEU A 130 9.48 16.21 -2.36
CA LEU A 130 9.42 17.61 -1.89
C LEU A 130 8.24 18.35 -2.48
N ASP A 131 7.86 18.02 -3.74
CA ASP A 131 6.81 18.74 -4.44
C ASP A 131 6.19 17.88 -5.55
N ILE A 132 4.90 18.10 -5.82
CA ILE A 132 4.14 17.41 -6.86
C ILE A 132 3.31 18.45 -7.62
N GLN A 133 3.59 18.63 -8.89
CA GLN A 133 2.94 19.64 -9.74
C GLN A 133 2.42 19.07 -11.05
N PRO A 134 1.17 19.39 -11.44
CA PRO A 134 0.70 19.12 -12.80
C PRO A 134 1.56 19.89 -13.82
N VAL A 135 1.88 19.26 -14.93
CA VAL A 135 2.59 19.85 -16.06
C VAL A 135 1.85 19.55 -17.36
N LYS A 136 2.27 20.17 -18.49
CA LYS A 136 1.60 19.95 -19.80
C LYS A 136 1.44 18.48 -20.18
N LYS A 137 2.39 17.64 -19.79
CA LYS A 137 2.35 16.18 -20.07
C LYS A 137 2.61 15.42 -18.76
N GLY A 138 1.54 15.17 -17.99
CA GLY A 138 1.59 14.37 -16.77
C GLY A 138 1.80 15.19 -15.49
N ILE A 139 2.49 14.60 -14.54
CA ILE A 139 2.72 15.14 -13.21
C ILE A 139 4.22 15.08 -12.92
N ARG A 140 4.79 16.24 -12.57
CA ARG A 140 6.18 16.36 -12.14
C ARG A 140 6.28 16.11 -10.64
N ILE A 141 7.20 15.28 -10.25
CA ILE A 141 7.51 14.94 -8.87
C ILE A 141 8.95 15.35 -8.60
N THR A 142 9.14 16.34 -7.75
CA THR A 142 10.47 16.81 -7.34
C THR A 142 10.87 16.09 -6.07
N THR A 143 12.05 15.49 -6.08
CA THR A 143 12.61 14.81 -4.91
C THR A 143 13.92 15.45 -4.49
N ASP A 144 14.44 15.08 -3.35
CA ASP A 144 15.76 15.49 -2.86
C ASP A 144 16.93 15.00 -3.73
N LYS A 145 16.70 13.99 -4.59
CA LYS A 145 17.75 13.42 -5.45
C LYS A 145 17.55 13.71 -6.94
N LYS A 146 16.32 13.76 -7.42
CA LYS A 146 16.00 13.97 -8.86
C LYS A 146 14.55 14.40 -9.07
N THR A 147 14.27 14.81 -10.29
CA THR A 147 12.89 15.05 -10.75
C THR A 147 12.40 13.90 -11.61
N ILE A 148 11.17 13.45 -11.39
CA ILE A 148 10.52 12.36 -12.12
C ILE A 148 9.24 12.92 -12.74
N THR A 149 8.87 12.44 -13.94
CA THR A 149 7.56 12.72 -14.54
C THR A 149 6.79 11.43 -14.69
N ALA A 150 5.54 11.42 -14.26
CA ALA A 150 4.62 10.30 -14.40
C ALA A 150 3.29 10.76 -15.03
N ASP A 151 2.54 9.81 -15.60
CA ASP A 151 1.21 10.11 -16.14
C ASP A 151 0.16 10.24 -15.01
N SER A 152 0.38 9.52 -13.91
CA SER A 152 -0.47 9.55 -12.73
C SER A 152 0.35 9.37 -11.45
N VAL A 153 -0.16 9.92 -10.35
CA VAL A 153 0.45 9.79 -9.01
C VAL A 153 -0.58 9.24 -8.04
N ILE A 154 -0.16 8.29 -7.23
CA ILE A 154 -0.94 7.75 -6.11
C ILE A 154 -0.24 8.13 -4.81
N LEU A 155 -0.93 8.86 -3.95
CA LEU A 155 -0.43 9.23 -2.63
C LEU A 155 -0.76 8.13 -1.62
N ALA A 156 0.27 7.48 -1.09
CA ALA A 156 0.17 6.39 -0.12
C ALA A 156 1.11 6.60 1.08
N CYS A 157 1.34 7.87 1.45
CA CYS A 157 2.30 8.29 2.48
C CYS A 157 1.93 7.83 3.90
N GLY A 158 0.70 7.37 4.12
CA GLY A 158 0.20 6.98 5.43
C GLY A 158 -0.61 8.09 6.10
N SER A 159 -0.57 8.13 7.42
CA SER A 159 -1.32 9.12 8.21
C SER A 159 -0.49 9.67 9.37
N LYS A 160 -0.86 10.83 9.89
CA LYS A 160 -0.23 11.47 11.07
C LYS A 160 -0.37 10.67 12.38
N ALA A 161 -1.08 9.53 12.37
CA ALA A 161 -1.20 8.65 13.52
C ALA A 161 0.15 8.06 14.00
N ALA A 162 1.17 8.10 13.15
CA ALA A 162 2.54 7.74 13.51
C ALA A 162 3.53 8.66 12.78
N PRO A 163 3.80 9.87 13.28
CA PRO A 163 4.64 10.89 12.63
C PRO A 163 6.02 10.37 12.21
N VAL A 164 6.62 9.51 13.03
CA VAL A 164 7.93 8.89 12.76
C VAL A 164 7.91 8.00 11.50
N THR A 165 6.74 7.65 10.98
CA THR A 165 6.60 6.78 9.80
C THR A 165 6.19 7.54 8.53
N GLY A 166 6.21 8.87 8.57
CA GLY A 166 6.22 9.72 7.39
C GLY A 166 4.86 10.00 6.73
N SER A 167 4.08 10.84 7.35
CA SER A 167 2.90 11.44 6.74
C SER A 167 2.78 12.91 7.15
N ASP A 168 3.90 13.57 7.28
CA ASP A 168 3.98 14.99 7.59
C ASP A 168 3.84 15.81 6.31
#